data_baf15f64a675bf0d13ba6f7a3b359e76
#
_entry.id   baf15f64a675bf0d13ba6f7a3b359e76
#
_cell.length_a   1.000
_cell.length_b   1.000
_cell.length_c   1.000
_cell.angle_alpha   90.00
_cell.angle_beta   90.00
_cell.angle_gamma   90.00
#
_symmetry.space_group_name_H-M   'P 1'
#
loop_
_entity.id
_entity.type
_entity.pdbx_description
1 polymer ?
#
loop_
_entity_poly.entity_id
_entity_poly.type
_entity_poly.pdbx_seq_one_letter_code
_entity_poly.pdbx_strand_id
1 'polypeptide(L)'
;MIILRMDILISDSTPASQIVTASSLILNLPGPSRAFYRHGWQSWSLAAWMDPGRELPVMKPEIFHTRQTDPVYAKHPHPNGSWLGAVELADGSIVFLGALGLEAHVSLRGNQLQCWYESGSGEWFVARGNELEIFEQYANLLGERFGRATAKSAPRVWCSWYSFYKEINEKKIQGVLKSLGDLPFDVVQIDDGWQVSPGDWIPNEKFPGGMDGIAAHIRATGRKAGLWMAPLSVGESSSIYKEHPDWLLKGFDGKPLFAGFEWGGRVYALDATHPEAAKWLENTIRTVVGWGYEYLKLDFIYAGGLPGKRHVDMPREAAYRHTLEIMRRAAGDAYLLVCGSPILPSLGLCDAIRVGPDVANSWDSRLYSYLLYNQTTPGVKNGIRTTVNRLWLKSLVHVDPDVAFFHESKSLTAEQRQLFQDLTEICGFKASSDLPSSWTESEREQVRAWLTNPQGSARTGRTAFTVGGRSVDLSPAMDLPPRPRGFALVERAVISWFSEQLWALKVWDWLLRTQPQKDESKE
;
A
#
# COMPACT_ATOMS: atom_id res chain seq x y z
N MET A 1 -30.33 20.40 -5.89
CA MET A 1 -29.12 19.78 -6.47
C MET A 1 -29.59 18.82 -7.56
N ILE A 2 -29.33 19.13 -8.83
CA ILE A 2 -29.72 18.26 -9.96
C ILE A 2 -28.73 17.11 -9.97
N ILE A 3 -29.21 15.90 -9.66
CA ILE A 3 -28.41 14.66 -9.82
C ILE A 3 -28.37 14.36 -11.32
N LEU A 4 -27.27 14.70 -11.96
CA LEU A 4 -27.02 14.35 -13.36
C LEU A 4 -26.61 12.88 -13.43
N ARG A 5 -27.58 11.99 -13.57
CA ARG A 5 -27.35 10.62 -14.02
C ARG A 5 -27.30 10.62 -15.54
N MET A 6 -26.25 10.07 -16.12
CA MET A 6 -26.08 9.98 -17.56
C MET A 6 -25.88 8.51 -17.96
N ASP A 7 -26.67 8.07 -18.94
CA ASP A 7 -26.52 6.75 -19.58
C ASP A 7 -25.78 6.95 -20.91
N ILE A 8 -24.67 6.28 -21.11
CA ILE A 8 -23.87 6.34 -22.34
C ILE A 8 -23.83 4.96 -22.97
N LEU A 9 -24.21 4.88 -24.24
CA LEU A 9 -24.01 3.69 -25.05
C LEU A 9 -22.61 3.75 -25.68
N ILE A 10 -21.77 2.79 -25.37
CA ILE A 10 -20.47 2.66 -26.01
C ILE A 10 -20.65 1.94 -27.34
N SER A 11 -20.43 2.65 -28.42
CA SER A 11 -20.50 2.13 -29.80
C SER A 11 -19.19 2.41 -30.53
N ASP A 12 -19.04 1.92 -31.75
CA ASP A 12 -17.86 2.18 -32.57
C ASP A 12 -17.74 3.65 -32.99
N SER A 13 -18.87 4.42 -32.92
CA SER A 13 -18.89 5.88 -33.13
C SER A 13 -18.60 6.69 -31.87
N THR A 14 -18.43 6.05 -30.68
CA THR A 14 -18.03 6.76 -29.44
C THR A 14 -16.61 7.28 -29.59
N PRO A 15 -16.33 8.55 -29.24
CA PRO A 15 -14.95 9.05 -29.23
C PRO A 15 -14.01 8.12 -28.44
N ALA A 16 -12.77 7.96 -28.91
CA ALA A 16 -11.78 7.11 -28.26
C ALA A 16 -11.58 7.46 -26.78
N SER A 17 -11.72 8.76 -26.42
CA SER A 17 -11.74 9.23 -25.03
C SER A 17 -12.51 10.55 -24.90
N GLN A 18 -13.09 10.78 -23.72
CA GLN A 18 -13.79 12.03 -23.37
C GLN A 18 -13.82 12.25 -21.87
N ILE A 19 -14.00 13.52 -21.46
CA ILE A 19 -14.25 13.90 -20.07
C ILE A 19 -15.73 14.28 -19.94
N VAL A 20 -16.40 13.71 -18.94
CA VAL A 20 -17.83 13.91 -18.67
C VAL A 20 -18.02 14.34 -17.22
N THR A 21 -18.76 15.42 -16.98
CA THR A 21 -19.12 15.85 -15.62
C THR A 21 -20.47 15.27 -15.22
N ALA A 22 -20.47 14.45 -14.18
CA ALA A 22 -21.69 13.83 -13.64
C ALA A 22 -21.51 13.40 -12.19
N SER A 23 -22.62 13.26 -11.46
CA SER A 23 -22.62 12.61 -10.13
C SER A 23 -22.52 11.10 -10.27
N SER A 24 -23.08 10.54 -11.35
CA SER A 24 -22.98 9.12 -11.70
C SER A 24 -23.12 8.91 -13.20
N LEU A 25 -22.44 7.86 -13.71
CA LEU A 25 -22.56 7.40 -15.09
C LEU A 25 -22.89 5.91 -15.14
N ILE A 26 -23.60 5.52 -16.20
CA ILE A 26 -23.79 4.12 -16.57
C ILE A 26 -23.34 3.96 -18.02
N LEU A 27 -22.31 3.15 -18.23
CA LEU A 27 -21.85 2.76 -19.56
C LEU A 27 -22.43 1.39 -19.90
N ASN A 28 -23.26 1.32 -20.93
CA ASN A 28 -23.73 0.05 -21.48
C ASN A 28 -22.66 -0.51 -22.42
N LEU A 29 -22.12 -1.66 -22.08
CA LEU A 29 -21.04 -2.29 -22.84
C LEU A 29 -21.56 -2.89 -24.14
N PRO A 30 -20.78 -2.87 -25.23
CA PRO A 30 -21.21 -3.38 -26.54
C PRO A 30 -21.26 -4.91 -26.62
N GLY A 31 -20.78 -5.62 -25.61
CA GLY A 31 -20.74 -7.08 -25.57
C GLY A 31 -20.32 -7.61 -24.19
N PRO A 32 -20.21 -8.92 -24.05
CA PRO A 32 -19.82 -9.54 -22.79
C PRO A 32 -18.38 -9.21 -22.40
N SER A 33 -18.17 -9.01 -21.10
CA SER A 33 -16.87 -8.73 -20.51
C SER A 33 -16.04 -10.01 -20.38
N ARG A 34 -14.76 -9.97 -20.76
CA ARG A 34 -13.77 -11.04 -20.50
C ARG A 34 -13.12 -10.91 -19.14
N ALA A 35 -12.80 -9.67 -18.75
CA ALA A 35 -12.19 -9.39 -17.46
C ALA A 35 -12.62 -8.02 -16.95
N PHE A 36 -12.61 -7.85 -15.64
CA PHE A 36 -12.82 -6.58 -14.94
C PHE A 36 -11.54 -6.18 -14.19
N TYR A 37 -11.06 -4.97 -14.43
CA TYR A 37 -9.98 -4.38 -13.66
C TYR A 37 -10.54 -3.75 -12.39
N ARG A 38 -10.15 -4.31 -11.25
CA ARG A 38 -10.41 -3.74 -9.94
C ARG A 38 -9.23 -2.91 -9.49
N HIS A 39 -9.46 -1.67 -9.07
CA HIS A 39 -8.49 -0.86 -8.35
C HIS A 39 -8.92 -0.72 -6.88
N GLY A 40 -8.06 -1.14 -5.98
CA GLY A 40 -8.34 -1.04 -4.54
C GLY A 40 -7.98 0.33 -3.98
N TRP A 41 -8.64 0.71 -2.87
CA TRP A 41 -8.58 2.03 -2.27
C TRP A 41 -7.21 2.42 -1.75
N GLN A 42 -6.56 1.56 -1.00
CA GLN A 42 -5.29 1.86 -0.36
C GLN A 42 -4.17 0.91 -0.83
N SER A 43 -2.93 1.19 -0.43
CA SER A 43 -1.73 0.46 -0.85
C SER A 43 -1.89 -1.06 -0.85
N TRP A 44 -2.41 -1.63 0.23
CA TRP A 44 -2.55 -3.08 0.39
C TRP A 44 -3.83 -3.66 -0.23
N SER A 45 -4.77 -2.81 -0.65
CA SER A 45 -5.99 -3.28 -1.30
C SER A 45 -5.68 -3.89 -2.67
N LEU A 46 -6.38 -4.97 -3.00
CA LEU A 46 -6.19 -5.68 -4.26
C LEU A 46 -6.39 -4.76 -5.48
N ALA A 47 -5.39 -4.71 -6.35
CA ALA A 47 -5.54 -4.26 -7.72
C ALA A 47 -5.23 -5.43 -8.65
N ALA A 48 -6.19 -5.80 -9.51
CA ALA A 48 -6.05 -6.95 -10.39
C ALA A 48 -7.08 -6.93 -11.52
N TRP A 49 -6.72 -7.50 -12.66
CA TRP A 49 -7.67 -8.02 -13.63
C TRP A 49 -8.27 -9.33 -13.11
N MET A 50 -9.57 -9.47 -13.16
CA MET A 50 -10.28 -10.62 -12.60
C MET A 50 -11.50 -10.99 -13.46
N ASP A 51 -11.96 -12.24 -13.29
CA ASP A 51 -13.21 -12.70 -13.90
C ASP A 51 -14.37 -11.78 -13.47
N PRO A 52 -15.17 -11.27 -14.41
CA PRO A 52 -16.30 -10.37 -14.15
C PRO A 52 -17.35 -10.94 -13.20
N GLY A 53 -17.52 -12.27 -13.19
CA GLY A 53 -18.43 -12.99 -12.29
C GLY A 53 -17.83 -13.31 -10.94
N ARG A 54 -16.56 -12.91 -10.67
CA ARG A 54 -15.87 -13.26 -9.44
C ARG A 54 -16.27 -12.34 -8.30
N GLU A 55 -17.00 -12.87 -7.35
CA GLU A 55 -17.16 -12.25 -6.05
C GLU A 55 -15.85 -12.32 -5.27
N LEU A 56 -15.50 -11.24 -4.59
CA LEU A 56 -14.45 -11.22 -3.59
C LEU A 56 -15.11 -11.31 -2.23
N PRO A 57 -15.08 -12.49 -1.57
CA PRO A 57 -15.65 -12.60 -0.24
C PRO A 57 -14.95 -11.64 0.71
N VAL A 58 -15.72 -11.11 1.64
CA VAL A 58 -15.21 -10.28 2.71
C VAL A 58 -14.26 -11.11 3.57
N MET A 59 -13.07 -10.59 3.85
CA MET A 59 -12.11 -11.23 4.73
C MET A 59 -12.66 -11.34 6.15
N LYS A 60 -12.37 -12.43 6.81
CA LYS A 60 -12.71 -12.66 8.21
C LYS A 60 -11.44 -12.74 9.07
N PRO A 61 -11.43 -12.19 10.29
CA PRO A 61 -12.50 -11.36 10.89
C PRO A 61 -12.64 -9.98 10.23
N GLU A 62 -13.84 -9.41 10.30
CA GLU A 62 -14.19 -8.12 9.65
C GLU A 62 -13.27 -6.96 10.01
N ILE A 63 -12.59 -7.04 11.14
CA ILE A 63 -11.66 -6.05 11.65
C ILE A 63 -10.49 -5.76 10.70
N PHE A 64 -10.21 -6.67 9.76
CA PHE A 64 -9.14 -6.47 8.77
C PHE A 64 -9.64 -5.88 7.43
N HIS A 65 -10.92 -5.51 7.31
CA HIS A 65 -11.48 -4.97 6.06
C HIS A 65 -10.77 -3.70 5.59
N THR A 66 -10.37 -2.84 6.51
CA THR A 66 -9.64 -1.59 6.20
C THR A 66 -8.33 -1.82 5.46
N ARG A 67 -7.78 -3.03 5.55
CA ARG A 67 -6.55 -3.43 4.84
C ARG A 67 -6.80 -4.02 3.46
N GLN A 68 -8.03 -4.44 3.16
CA GLN A 68 -8.32 -5.14 1.91
C GLN A 68 -9.11 -4.34 0.92
N THR A 69 -9.94 -3.43 1.39
CA THR A 69 -10.84 -2.67 0.53
C THR A 69 -11.24 -1.36 1.20
N ASP A 70 -11.89 -0.50 0.45
CA ASP A 70 -12.56 0.67 1.00
C ASP A 70 -13.62 0.23 2.02
N PRO A 71 -13.57 0.69 3.28
CA PRO A 71 -14.50 0.26 4.32
C PRO A 71 -15.96 0.62 4.00
N VAL A 72 -16.20 1.68 3.22
CA VAL A 72 -17.55 2.09 2.78
C VAL A 72 -18.14 1.07 1.81
N TYR A 73 -17.30 0.45 0.99
CA TYR A 73 -17.72 -0.48 -0.07
C TYR A 73 -17.29 -1.92 0.15
N ALA A 74 -16.86 -2.27 1.35
CA ALA A 74 -16.41 -3.62 1.70
C ALA A 74 -17.46 -4.71 1.41
N LYS A 75 -18.75 -4.38 1.57
CA LYS A 75 -19.89 -5.29 1.38
C LYS A 75 -20.67 -5.00 0.09
N HIS A 76 -20.06 -4.29 -0.87
CA HIS A 76 -20.75 -4.00 -2.15
C HIS A 76 -21.05 -5.31 -2.90
N PRO A 77 -22.29 -5.51 -3.40
CA PRO A 77 -22.73 -6.80 -3.94
C PRO A 77 -22.11 -7.16 -5.30
N HIS A 78 -21.51 -6.20 -5.98
CA HIS A 78 -20.93 -6.39 -7.31
C HIS A 78 -19.42 -6.12 -7.29
N PRO A 79 -18.64 -6.67 -8.26
CA PRO A 79 -17.25 -6.30 -8.45
C PRO A 79 -17.10 -4.79 -8.53
N ASN A 80 -16.20 -4.22 -7.73
CA ASN A 80 -16.05 -2.77 -7.61
C ASN A 80 -14.59 -2.36 -7.41
N GLY A 81 -14.29 -1.10 -7.66
CA GLY A 81 -13.00 -0.46 -7.43
C GLY A 81 -13.16 0.98 -6.98
N SER A 82 -12.14 1.51 -6.32
CA SER A 82 -12.07 2.92 -5.93
C SER A 82 -11.48 3.73 -7.08
N TRP A 83 -12.16 4.82 -7.43
CA TRP A 83 -11.86 5.84 -8.44
C TRP A 83 -11.88 5.37 -9.90
N LEU A 84 -11.43 4.15 -10.19
CA LEU A 84 -11.38 3.65 -11.56
C LEU A 84 -11.74 2.17 -11.64
N GLY A 85 -12.21 1.78 -12.83
CA GLY A 85 -12.44 0.42 -13.25
C GLY A 85 -12.38 0.31 -14.75
N ALA A 86 -12.04 -0.86 -15.27
CA ALA A 86 -12.05 -1.12 -16.70
C ALA A 86 -12.59 -2.52 -16.99
N VAL A 87 -13.09 -2.71 -18.20
CA VAL A 87 -13.59 -3.98 -18.68
C VAL A 87 -12.88 -4.33 -19.98
N GLU A 88 -12.35 -5.54 -20.07
CA GLU A 88 -11.83 -6.09 -21.31
C GLU A 88 -12.96 -6.71 -22.12
N LEU A 89 -13.07 -6.32 -23.38
CA LEU A 89 -14.05 -6.81 -24.33
C LEU A 89 -13.54 -8.02 -25.13
N ALA A 90 -14.41 -8.63 -25.91
CA ALA A 90 -14.10 -9.82 -26.71
C ALA A 90 -13.02 -9.56 -27.78
N ASP A 91 -12.93 -8.33 -28.30
CA ASP A 91 -11.93 -7.89 -29.28
C ASP A 91 -10.55 -7.54 -28.65
N GLY A 92 -10.42 -7.64 -27.33
CA GLY A 92 -9.21 -7.28 -26.58
C GLY A 92 -9.07 -5.79 -26.27
N SER A 93 -9.97 -4.93 -26.77
CA SER A 93 -10.03 -3.53 -26.33
C SER A 93 -10.54 -3.43 -24.90
N ILE A 94 -10.21 -2.34 -24.19
CA ILE A 94 -10.81 -2.05 -22.89
C ILE A 94 -11.79 -0.89 -22.96
N VAL A 95 -12.84 -0.95 -22.14
CA VAL A 95 -13.68 0.20 -21.78
C VAL A 95 -13.28 0.63 -20.37
N PHE A 96 -12.92 1.90 -20.22
CA PHE A 96 -12.35 2.46 -19.02
C PHE A 96 -13.21 3.59 -18.45
N LEU A 97 -13.37 3.58 -17.13
CA LEU A 97 -13.95 4.66 -16.34
C LEU A 97 -12.98 5.06 -15.25
N GLY A 98 -12.58 6.34 -15.20
CA GLY A 98 -11.71 6.87 -14.15
C GLY A 98 -12.17 8.24 -13.67
N ALA A 99 -12.33 8.39 -12.36
CA ALA A 99 -12.62 9.68 -11.74
C ALA A 99 -11.38 10.59 -11.78
N LEU A 100 -11.62 11.88 -12.04
CA LEU A 100 -10.60 12.93 -11.92
C LEU A 100 -10.72 13.70 -10.59
N GLY A 101 -11.49 13.17 -9.64
CA GLY A 101 -11.74 13.67 -8.30
C GLY A 101 -11.68 12.56 -7.25
N LEU A 102 -11.89 12.96 -5.99
CA LEU A 102 -11.84 12.09 -4.82
C LEU A 102 -13.22 11.46 -4.53
N GLU A 103 -13.25 10.43 -3.67
CA GLU A 103 -14.47 9.77 -3.18
C GLU A 103 -15.36 9.23 -4.29
N ALA A 104 -14.74 8.57 -5.25
CA ALA A 104 -15.40 8.03 -6.42
C ALA A 104 -15.25 6.51 -6.51
N HIS A 105 -16.28 5.84 -7.06
CA HIS A 105 -16.35 4.39 -7.15
C HIS A 105 -16.81 3.94 -8.52
N VAL A 106 -16.32 2.77 -8.92
CA VAL A 106 -16.72 2.09 -10.17
C VAL A 106 -17.14 0.67 -9.85
N SER A 107 -18.21 0.19 -10.47
CA SER A 107 -18.74 -1.16 -10.29
C SER A 107 -19.17 -1.77 -11.62
N LEU A 108 -18.97 -3.08 -11.78
CA LEU A 108 -19.48 -3.84 -12.91
C LEU A 108 -20.73 -4.61 -12.49
N ARG A 109 -21.89 -4.30 -13.13
CA ARG A 109 -23.16 -4.99 -12.91
C ARG A 109 -23.68 -5.55 -14.23
N GLY A 110 -23.55 -6.86 -14.41
CA GLY A 110 -23.91 -7.50 -15.68
C GLY A 110 -23.12 -6.90 -16.84
N ASN A 111 -23.80 -6.32 -17.83
CA ASN A 111 -23.18 -5.67 -18.98
C ASN A 111 -23.11 -4.13 -18.83
N GLN A 112 -23.05 -3.62 -17.61
CA GLN A 112 -22.98 -2.19 -17.32
C GLN A 112 -21.81 -1.88 -16.42
N LEU A 113 -20.94 -0.95 -16.85
CA LEU A 113 -19.94 -0.32 -16.01
C LEU A 113 -20.56 0.94 -15.41
N GLN A 114 -20.71 0.98 -14.09
CA GLN A 114 -21.37 2.05 -13.34
C GLN A 114 -20.36 2.78 -12.49
N CYS A 115 -20.50 4.10 -12.36
CA CYS A 115 -19.66 4.88 -11.45
C CYS A 115 -20.47 5.99 -10.75
N TRP A 116 -19.94 6.45 -9.61
CA TRP A 116 -20.55 7.54 -8.83
C TRP A 116 -19.53 8.20 -7.91
N TYR A 117 -19.78 9.45 -7.56
CA TYR A 117 -19.16 10.14 -6.44
C TYR A 117 -19.97 9.92 -5.17
N GLU A 118 -19.34 9.83 -4.00
CA GLU A 118 -20.05 9.69 -2.71
C GLU A 118 -20.93 10.91 -2.42
N SER A 119 -20.51 12.08 -2.88
CA SER A 119 -21.28 13.32 -2.80
C SER A 119 -21.04 14.23 -3.99
N GLY A 120 -22.08 14.99 -4.39
CA GLY A 120 -21.94 15.97 -5.46
C GLY A 120 -21.74 15.37 -6.85
N SER A 121 -20.98 16.05 -7.67
CA SER A 121 -20.59 15.65 -9.04
C SER A 121 -19.11 15.96 -9.27
N GLY A 122 -18.52 15.25 -10.24
CA GLY A 122 -17.14 15.46 -10.64
C GLY A 122 -16.91 15.00 -12.07
N GLU A 123 -15.67 15.11 -12.52
CA GLU A 123 -15.28 14.73 -13.86
C GLU A 123 -14.86 13.26 -13.92
N TRP A 124 -15.30 12.61 -14.99
CA TRP A 124 -14.98 11.22 -15.32
C TRP A 124 -14.25 11.17 -16.66
N PHE A 125 -13.11 10.52 -16.68
CA PHE A 125 -12.46 10.12 -17.93
C PHE A 125 -13.07 8.80 -18.39
N VAL A 126 -13.66 8.81 -19.58
CA VAL A 126 -14.27 7.66 -20.26
C VAL A 126 -13.46 7.38 -21.50
N ALA A 127 -13.00 6.14 -21.69
CA ALA A 127 -12.20 5.79 -22.86
C ALA A 127 -12.47 4.35 -23.32
N ARG A 128 -12.23 4.10 -24.62
CA ARG A 128 -12.19 2.76 -25.22
C ARG A 128 -10.97 2.62 -26.11
N GLY A 129 -10.22 1.53 -26.02
CA GLY A 129 -9.06 1.27 -26.85
C GLY A 129 -7.99 0.38 -26.21
N ASN A 130 -6.74 0.71 -26.47
CA ASN A 130 -5.58 -0.02 -25.95
C ASN A 130 -5.39 0.25 -24.45
N GLU A 131 -5.14 -0.81 -23.68
CA GLU A 131 -4.99 -0.72 -22.21
C GLU A 131 -3.87 0.26 -21.81
N LEU A 132 -2.65 0.09 -22.35
CA LEU A 132 -1.50 0.86 -21.91
C LEU A 132 -1.65 2.34 -22.21
N GLU A 133 -2.17 2.67 -23.41
CA GLU A 133 -2.40 4.05 -23.84
C GLU A 133 -3.47 4.75 -22.99
N ILE A 134 -4.56 4.04 -22.65
CA ILE A 134 -5.64 4.60 -21.84
C ILE A 134 -5.17 4.86 -20.40
N PHE A 135 -4.45 3.92 -19.79
CA PHE A 135 -3.90 4.13 -18.45
C PHE A 135 -2.85 5.25 -18.43
N GLU A 136 -2.06 5.43 -19.49
CA GLU A 136 -1.13 6.54 -19.61
C GLU A 136 -1.86 7.89 -19.74
N GLN A 137 -2.91 7.96 -20.60
CA GLN A 137 -3.75 9.17 -20.69
C GLN A 137 -4.39 9.52 -19.35
N TYR A 138 -4.95 8.53 -18.65
CA TYR A 138 -5.53 8.74 -17.33
C TYR A 138 -4.50 9.23 -16.31
N ALA A 139 -3.31 8.65 -16.29
CA ALA A 139 -2.22 9.12 -15.43
C ALA A 139 -1.84 10.57 -15.75
N ASN A 140 -1.79 10.95 -17.03
CA ASN A 140 -1.50 12.33 -17.41
C ASN A 140 -2.54 13.30 -16.87
N LEU A 141 -3.83 12.99 -17.02
CA LEU A 141 -4.93 13.80 -16.47
C LEU A 141 -4.86 13.92 -14.93
N LEU A 142 -4.54 12.82 -14.24
CA LEU A 142 -4.34 12.86 -12.78
C LEU A 142 -3.13 13.71 -12.39
N GLY A 143 -2.05 13.66 -13.17
CA GLY A 143 -0.88 14.51 -12.96
C GLY A 143 -1.17 16.00 -13.09
N GLU A 144 -2.07 16.38 -14.00
CA GLU A 144 -2.55 17.75 -14.15
C GLU A 144 -3.43 18.20 -12.96
N ARG A 145 -4.22 17.27 -12.39
CA ARG A 145 -5.15 17.57 -11.29
C ARG A 145 -4.49 17.60 -9.91
N PHE A 146 -3.67 16.59 -9.63
CA PHE A 146 -3.12 16.35 -8.30
C PHE A 146 -1.63 16.71 -8.18
N GLY A 147 -0.97 16.92 -9.31
CA GLY A 147 0.49 17.07 -9.36
C GLY A 147 1.22 15.73 -9.49
N ARG A 148 2.53 15.83 -9.67
CA ARG A 148 3.45 14.69 -9.76
C ARG A 148 4.48 14.80 -8.66
N ALA A 149 5.10 13.68 -8.29
CA ALA A 149 6.27 13.70 -7.43
C ALA A 149 7.36 14.58 -8.05
N THR A 150 8.08 15.32 -7.21
CA THR A 150 9.21 16.14 -7.66
C THR A 150 10.31 15.23 -8.20
N ALA A 151 11.10 15.76 -9.15
CA ALA A 151 12.06 15.01 -9.99
C ALA A 151 13.26 14.37 -9.25
N LYS A 152 13.13 14.02 -7.97
CA LYS A 152 14.14 13.26 -7.23
C LYS A 152 14.13 11.82 -7.72
N SER A 153 15.30 11.24 -7.99
CA SER A 153 15.41 9.80 -8.24
C SER A 153 14.99 9.02 -7.00
N ALA A 154 14.38 7.85 -7.20
CA ALA A 154 14.10 6.95 -6.10
C ALA A 154 15.40 6.50 -5.44
N PRO A 155 15.52 6.55 -4.10
CA PRO A 155 16.71 6.12 -3.39
C PRO A 155 16.81 4.59 -3.36
N ARG A 156 18.04 4.08 -3.21
CA ARG A 156 18.33 2.68 -2.91
C ARG A 156 18.31 2.48 -1.40
N VAL A 157 17.39 1.67 -0.90
CA VAL A 157 17.07 1.59 0.53
C VAL A 157 17.48 0.24 1.11
N TRP A 158 18.19 0.25 2.22
CA TRP A 158 18.20 -0.89 3.12
C TRP A 158 17.18 -0.64 4.24
N CYS A 159 16.26 -1.61 4.46
CA CYS A 159 15.17 -1.52 5.42
C CYS A 159 15.32 -2.59 6.50
N SER A 160 15.12 -2.25 7.77
CA SER A 160 15.32 -3.17 8.89
C SER A 160 14.19 -4.19 9.09
N TRP A 161 13.01 -4.02 8.44
CA TRP A 161 11.79 -4.75 8.79
C TRP A 161 11.97 -6.26 8.77
N TYR A 162 12.26 -6.86 7.61
CA TYR A 162 12.32 -8.32 7.49
C TYR A 162 13.58 -8.94 8.09
N SER A 163 14.62 -8.13 8.39
CA SER A 163 15.79 -8.61 9.14
C SER A 163 15.51 -8.76 10.63
N PHE A 164 14.70 -7.89 11.21
CA PHE A 164 14.59 -7.81 12.67
C PHE A 164 13.16 -7.69 13.17
N TYR A 165 12.20 -7.35 12.33
CA TYR A 165 10.86 -6.97 12.76
C TYR A 165 10.94 -5.98 13.94
N LYS A 166 10.09 -6.12 14.94
CA LYS A 166 10.07 -5.27 16.13
C LYS A 166 11.27 -5.48 17.07
N GLU A 167 12.10 -6.51 16.84
CA GLU A 167 13.28 -6.82 17.66
C GLU A 167 14.53 -6.00 17.29
N ILE A 168 14.32 -4.92 16.55
CA ILE A 168 15.35 -3.94 16.22
C ILE A 168 15.86 -3.23 17.49
N ASN A 169 17.14 -2.91 17.52
CA ASN A 169 17.78 -2.10 18.56
C ASN A 169 19.01 -1.38 18.02
N GLU A 170 19.53 -0.45 18.79
CA GLU A 170 20.69 0.37 18.42
C GLU A 170 21.91 -0.49 18.02
N LYS A 171 22.24 -1.52 18.80
CA LYS A 171 23.40 -2.42 18.54
C LYS A 171 23.24 -3.17 17.22
N LYS A 172 22.03 -3.66 16.88
CA LYS A 172 21.75 -4.35 15.62
C LYS A 172 21.95 -3.39 14.44
N ILE A 173 21.45 -2.16 14.52
CA ILE A 173 21.67 -1.16 13.47
C ILE A 173 23.15 -0.84 13.28
N GLN A 174 23.91 -0.64 14.35
CA GLN A 174 25.38 -0.45 14.27
C GLN A 174 26.07 -1.65 13.59
N GLY A 175 25.63 -2.88 13.91
CA GLY A 175 26.12 -4.09 13.24
C GLY A 175 25.83 -4.11 11.74
N VAL A 176 24.62 -3.70 11.35
CA VAL A 176 24.23 -3.57 9.94
C VAL A 176 25.09 -2.52 9.22
N LEU A 177 25.27 -1.33 9.80
CA LEU A 177 26.08 -0.28 9.19
C LEU A 177 27.52 -0.77 8.91
N LYS A 178 28.10 -1.53 9.86
CA LYS A 178 29.41 -2.16 9.67
C LYS A 178 29.38 -3.20 8.54
N SER A 179 28.35 -4.04 8.47
CA SER A 179 28.25 -5.14 7.50
C SER A 179 27.88 -4.65 6.09
N LEU A 180 27.17 -3.54 5.97
CA LEU A 180 26.90 -2.90 4.66
C LEU A 180 28.21 -2.45 3.99
N GLY A 181 29.19 -1.99 4.77
CA GLY A 181 30.48 -1.54 4.23
C GLY A 181 30.31 -0.46 3.16
N ASP A 182 30.88 -0.71 1.98
CA ASP A 182 30.87 0.16 0.81
C ASP A 182 29.71 -0.05 -0.17
N LEU A 183 28.74 -0.94 0.17
CA LEU A 183 27.56 -1.14 -0.68
C LEU A 183 26.78 0.18 -0.84
N PRO A 184 26.44 0.56 -2.08
CA PRO A 184 25.94 1.90 -2.37
C PRO A 184 24.44 2.06 -2.11
N PHE A 185 23.98 1.68 -0.93
CA PHE A 185 22.66 2.09 -0.46
C PHE A 185 22.67 3.57 -0.11
N ASP A 186 21.66 4.31 -0.56
CA ASP A 186 21.52 5.74 -0.30
C ASP A 186 20.89 6.01 1.07
N VAL A 187 20.03 5.09 1.53
CA VAL A 187 19.26 5.20 2.77
C VAL A 187 19.41 3.94 3.61
N VAL A 188 19.58 4.11 4.92
CA VAL A 188 19.35 3.06 5.92
C VAL A 188 18.10 3.44 6.70
N GLN A 189 17.03 2.67 6.50
CA GLN A 189 15.73 2.89 7.11
C GLN A 189 15.56 2.02 8.35
N ILE A 190 15.30 2.66 9.48
CA ILE A 190 14.82 2.03 10.70
C ILE A 190 13.31 1.87 10.60
N ASP A 191 12.81 0.64 10.62
CA ASP A 191 11.40 0.32 10.56
C ASP A 191 10.78 0.20 11.96
N ASP A 192 9.56 -0.33 12.11
CA ASP A 192 8.79 -0.46 13.34
C ASP A 192 9.58 -1.12 14.49
N GLY A 193 9.36 -0.63 15.72
CA GLY A 193 9.92 -1.19 16.94
C GLY A 193 10.86 -0.26 17.72
N TRP A 194 11.10 0.96 17.24
CA TRP A 194 11.92 1.97 17.92
C TRP A 194 11.14 2.82 18.94
N GLN A 195 9.84 3.00 18.70
CA GLN A 195 8.94 3.85 19.48
C GLN A 195 8.39 3.15 20.73
N VAL A 196 7.98 3.92 21.72
CA VAL A 196 7.32 3.41 22.94
C VAL A 196 5.97 2.80 22.60
N SER A 197 5.12 3.52 21.86
CA SER A 197 3.82 3.04 21.38
C SER A 197 3.33 3.91 20.22
N PRO A 198 2.38 3.41 19.39
CA PRO A 198 1.69 4.28 18.42
C PRO A 198 0.96 5.42 19.14
N GLY A 199 1.25 6.66 18.74
CA GLY A 199 0.81 7.87 19.43
C GLY A 199 1.86 8.48 20.36
N ASP A 200 2.80 7.67 20.88
CA ASP A 200 3.98 8.13 21.65
C ASP A 200 5.25 7.90 20.82
N TRP A 201 5.54 8.81 19.89
CA TRP A 201 6.65 8.72 18.94
C TRP A 201 7.97 9.20 19.55
N ILE A 202 8.35 8.56 20.66
CA ILE A 202 9.62 8.75 21.37
C ILE A 202 10.37 7.42 21.44
N PRO A 203 11.74 7.44 21.49
CA PRO A 203 12.53 6.22 21.54
C PRO A 203 12.23 5.39 22.79
N ASN A 204 12.17 4.07 22.62
CA ASN A 204 12.07 3.13 23.75
C ASN A 204 13.46 2.73 24.25
N GLU A 205 13.51 1.86 25.28
CA GLU A 205 14.74 1.41 25.94
C GLU A 205 15.74 0.68 25.01
N LYS A 206 15.31 0.25 23.82
CA LYS A 206 16.19 -0.39 22.82
C LYS A 206 17.11 0.60 22.11
N PHE A 207 16.84 1.90 22.27
CA PHE A 207 17.60 2.99 21.67
C PHE A 207 18.08 4.00 22.73
N PRO A 208 18.99 3.57 23.63
CA PRO A 208 19.44 4.41 24.75
C PRO A 208 20.22 5.65 24.32
N GLY A 209 20.82 5.64 23.12
CA GLY A 209 21.51 6.79 22.52
C GLY A 209 20.58 7.81 21.84
N GLY A 210 19.26 7.58 21.89
CA GLY A 210 18.28 8.41 21.20
C GLY A 210 18.23 8.19 19.70
N MET A 211 17.14 8.66 19.06
CA MET A 211 16.99 8.50 17.61
C MET A 211 17.86 9.47 16.82
N ASP A 212 18.21 10.61 17.39
CA ASP A 212 19.19 11.56 16.84
C ASP A 212 20.62 10.98 16.82
N GLY A 213 21.00 10.24 17.88
CA GLY A 213 22.27 9.52 17.94
C GLY A 213 22.40 8.49 16.82
N ILE A 214 21.36 7.67 16.63
CA ILE A 214 21.37 6.66 15.56
C ILE A 214 21.34 7.30 14.16
N ALA A 215 20.58 8.38 13.96
CA ALA A 215 20.59 9.13 12.71
C ALA A 215 21.99 9.69 12.40
N ALA A 216 22.69 10.21 13.40
CA ALA A 216 24.07 10.68 13.26
C ALA A 216 25.03 9.54 12.87
N HIS A 217 24.91 8.33 13.49
CA HIS A 217 25.72 7.16 13.12
C HIS A 217 25.47 6.73 11.66
N ILE A 218 24.22 6.71 11.19
CA ILE A 218 23.89 6.40 9.79
C ILE A 218 24.55 7.43 8.86
N ARG A 219 24.37 8.73 9.12
CA ARG A 219 24.92 9.81 8.30
C ARG A 219 26.45 9.81 8.26
N ALA A 220 27.10 9.40 9.34
CA ALA A 220 28.56 9.25 9.38
C ALA A 220 29.10 8.21 8.39
N THR A 221 28.25 7.28 7.91
CA THR A 221 28.60 6.33 6.83
C THR A 221 28.40 6.90 5.42
N GLY A 222 28.01 8.16 5.27
CA GLY A 222 27.67 8.80 3.99
C GLY A 222 26.27 8.50 3.47
N ARG A 223 25.42 7.80 4.27
CA ARG A 223 24.05 7.45 3.92
C ARG A 223 23.05 8.36 4.62
N LYS A 224 21.86 8.52 4.02
CA LYS A 224 20.74 9.21 4.66
C LYS A 224 20.09 8.30 5.71
N ALA A 225 19.68 8.91 6.84
CA ALA A 225 18.87 8.21 7.82
C ALA A 225 17.41 8.19 7.41
N GLY A 226 16.80 7.01 7.45
CA GLY A 226 15.37 6.80 7.22
C GLY A 226 14.66 6.31 8.47
N LEU A 227 13.40 6.74 8.67
CA LEU A 227 12.59 6.33 9.80
C LEU A 227 11.16 5.99 9.37
N TRP A 228 10.66 4.89 9.91
CA TRP A 228 9.26 4.48 9.80
C TRP A 228 8.42 5.08 10.92
N MET A 229 7.18 5.45 10.61
CA MET A 229 6.16 5.91 11.56
C MET A 229 4.77 5.52 11.07
N ALA A 230 3.82 5.38 12.03
CA ALA A 230 2.38 5.28 11.76
C ALA A 230 1.65 6.46 12.42
N PRO A 231 1.84 7.69 11.94
CA PRO A 231 1.52 8.91 12.69
C PRO A 231 0.03 9.16 12.89
N LEU A 232 -0.84 8.49 12.13
CA LEU A 232 -2.30 8.58 12.26
C LEU A 232 -2.92 7.43 13.06
N SER A 233 -2.07 6.57 13.63
CA SER A 233 -2.46 5.44 14.47
C SER A 233 -2.22 5.76 15.94
N VAL A 234 -3.25 5.63 16.77
CA VAL A 234 -3.21 5.92 18.21
C VAL A 234 -3.57 4.65 18.98
N GLY A 235 -2.62 4.09 19.72
CA GLY A 235 -2.81 2.90 20.55
C GLY A 235 -3.48 3.23 21.89
N GLU A 236 -4.24 2.29 22.47
CA GLU A 236 -4.90 2.44 23.77
C GLU A 236 -3.93 2.73 24.93
N SER A 237 -2.66 2.33 24.81
CA SER A 237 -1.64 2.55 25.82
C SER A 237 -1.04 3.96 25.79
N SER A 238 -1.18 4.68 24.66
CA SER A 238 -0.53 5.98 24.46
C SER A 238 -1.08 7.09 25.35
N SER A 239 -0.27 8.12 25.55
CA SER A 239 -0.69 9.36 26.22
C SER A 239 -1.80 10.06 25.43
N ILE A 240 -1.70 10.12 24.10
CA ILE A 240 -2.70 10.72 23.22
C ILE A 240 -4.09 10.11 23.46
N TYR A 241 -4.19 8.78 23.52
CA TYR A 241 -5.47 8.12 23.74
C TYR A 241 -6.10 8.48 25.08
N LYS A 242 -5.26 8.60 26.12
CA LYS A 242 -5.72 8.84 27.51
C LYS A 242 -6.05 10.30 27.79
N GLU A 243 -5.22 11.21 27.26
CA GLU A 243 -5.25 12.63 27.61
C GLU A 243 -6.04 13.47 26.59
N HIS A 244 -6.11 13.01 25.33
CA HIS A 244 -6.72 13.74 24.22
C HIS A 244 -7.73 12.89 23.43
N PRO A 245 -8.77 12.31 24.07
CA PRO A 245 -9.77 11.50 23.38
C PRO A 245 -10.61 12.32 22.37
N ASP A 246 -10.60 13.64 22.47
CA ASP A 246 -11.20 14.58 21.53
C ASP A 246 -10.44 14.73 20.22
N TRP A 247 -9.16 14.35 20.18
CA TRP A 247 -8.33 14.33 18.96
C TRP A 247 -8.59 13.09 18.10
N LEU A 248 -9.35 12.13 18.59
CA LEU A 248 -9.60 10.89 17.84
C LEU A 248 -10.80 11.06 16.92
N LEU A 249 -10.66 10.56 15.69
CA LEU A 249 -11.78 10.40 14.78
C LEU A 249 -12.87 9.56 15.46
N LYS A 250 -14.12 10.00 15.36
CA LYS A 250 -15.25 9.33 16.01
C LYS A 250 -16.11 8.59 15.00
N GLY A 251 -16.54 7.40 15.38
CA GLY A 251 -17.58 6.69 14.67
C GLY A 251 -18.91 7.44 14.71
N PHE A 252 -19.87 7.00 13.91
CA PHE A 252 -21.21 7.58 13.91
C PHE A 252 -21.97 7.38 15.25
N ASP A 253 -21.51 6.44 16.07
CA ASP A 253 -21.95 6.20 17.44
C ASP A 253 -21.31 7.15 18.49
N GLY A 254 -20.42 8.02 18.05
CA GLY A 254 -19.72 9.00 18.90
C GLY A 254 -18.50 8.46 19.66
N LYS A 255 -18.17 7.18 19.52
CA LYS A 255 -16.97 6.58 20.13
C LYS A 255 -15.74 6.76 19.26
N PRO A 256 -14.51 6.69 19.83
CA PRO A 256 -13.30 6.65 19.02
C PRO A 256 -13.38 5.58 17.92
N LEU A 257 -13.03 5.97 16.70
CA LEU A 257 -13.12 5.08 15.54
C LEU A 257 -11.96 4.09 15.54
N PHE A 258 -12.31 2.81 15.60
CA PHE A 258 -11.37 1.73 15.50
C PHE A 258 -10.73 1.70 14.09
N ALA A 259 -9.39 1.79 14.02
CA ALA A 259 -8.62 1.79 12.77
C ALA A 259 -7.92 0.44 12.49
N GLY A 260 -7.77 -0.41 13.50
CA GLY A 260 -7.14 -1.70 13.34
C GLY A 260 -6.68 -2.30 14.67
N PHE A 261 -6.13 -3.51 14.57
CA PHE A 261 -5.50 -4.17 15.69
C PHE A 261 -4.03 -4.44 15.35
N GLU A 262 -3.15 -3.68 15.98
CA GLU A 262 -1.71 -3.74 15.78
C GLU A 262 -1.00 -3.56 17.12
N TRP A 263 0.28 -3.90 17.15
CA TRP A 263 1.14 -3.74 18.34
C TRP A 263 0.55 -4.38 19.60
N GLY A 264 -0.22 -5.48 19.42
CA GLY A 264 -0.86 -6.21 20.50
C GLY A 264 -2.05 -5.49 21.15
N GLY A 265 -2.62 -4.47 20.53
CA GLY A 265 -3.75 -3.71 21.04
C GLY A 265 -4.64 -3.12 19.96
N ARG A 266 -5.71 -2.47 20.41
CA ARG A 266 -6.57 -1.70 19.53
C ARG A 266 -5.89 -0.40 19.14
N VAL A 267 -6.10 -0.02 17.89
CA VAL A 267 -5.59 1.23 17.34
C VAL A 267 -6.77 2.05 16.85
N TYR A 268 -6.71 3.34 17.10
CA TYR A 268 -7.73 4.33 16.74
C TYR A 268 -7.15 5.35 15.77
N ALA A 269 -8.02 5.95 14.96
CA ALA A 269 -7.65 6.96 14.01
C ALA A 269 -7.50 8.34 14.66
N LEU A 270 -6.41 9.05 14.35
CA LEU A 270 -6.23 10.45 14.70
C LEU A 270 -7.07 11.32 13.75
N ASP A 271 -7.74 12.34 14.29
CA ASP A 271 -8.43 13.37 13.50
C ASP A 271 -7.59 14.66 13.41
N ALA A 272 -6.78 14.78 12.38
CA ALA A 272 -5.98 15.99 12.18
C ALA A 272 -6.78 17.18 11.61
N THR A 273 -8.12 17.10 11.52
CA THR A 273 -8.96 18.28 11.32
C THR A 273 -9.18 19.03 12.65
N HIS A 274 -8.87 18.41 13.79
CA HIS A 274 -8.80 19.08 15.08
C HIS A 274 -7.51 19.90 15.16
N PRO A 275 -7.55 21.23 15.47
CA PRO A 275 -6.37 22.10 15.37
C PRO A 275 -5.20 21.69 16.26
N GLU A 276 -5.46 21.25 17.49
CA GLU A 276 -4.38 20.81 18.39
C GLU A 276 -3.79 19.44 17.96
N ALA A 277 -4.62 18.54 17.43
CA ALA A 277 -4.12 17.29 16.85
C ALA A 277 -3.25 17.54 15.60
N ALA A 278 -3.65 18.47 14.74
CA ALA A 278 -2.87 18.93 13.60
C ALA A 278 -1.51 19.49 14.02
N LYS A 279 -1.50 20.34 15.03
CA LYS A 279 -0.28 20.94 15.59
C LYS A 279 0.63 19.89 16.23
N TRP A 280 0.07 18.95 16.99
CA TRP A 280 0.81 17.82 17.54
C TRP A 280 1.45 16.98 16.43
N LEU A 281 0.70 16.64 15.37
CA LEU A 281 1.18 15.87 14.22
C LEU A 281 2.32 16.62 13.51
N GLU A 282 2.14 17.92 13.26
CA GLU A 282 3.17 18.77 12.65
C GLU A 282 4.45 18.77 13.49
N ASN A 283 4.34 18.98 14.80
CA ASN A 283 5.48 18.99 15.73
C ASN A 283 6.17 17.62 15.77
N THR A 284 5.42 16.52 15.75
CA THR A 284 5.96 15.15 15.73
C THR A 284 6.83 14.93 14.50
N ILE A 285 6.34 15.28 13.31
CA ILE A 285 7.12 15.15 12.07
C ILE A 285 8.36 16.07 12.09
N ARG A 286 8.21 17.33 12.54
CA ARG A 286 9.34 18.27 12.68
C ARG A 286 10.41 17.76 13.63
N THR A 287 10.01 17.11 14.73
CA THR A 287 10.93 16.51 15.70
C THR A 287 11.75 15.41 15.04
N VAL A 288 11.12 14.52 14.29
CA VAL A 288 11.82 13.44 13.58
C VAL A 288 12.80 13.98 12.54
N VAL A 289 12.39 14.97 11.77
CA VAL A 289 13.30 15.66 10.83
C VAL A 289 14.45 16.35 11.59
N GLY A 290 14.14 16.97 12.73
CA GLY A 290 15.12 17.61 13.61
C GLY A 290 16.16 16.62 14.18
N TRP A 291 15.81 15.36 14.36
CA TRP A 291 16.78 14.29 14.70
C TRP A 291 17.74 13.95 13.55
N GLY A 292 17.44 14.45 12.33
CA GLY A 292 18.29 14.28 11.16
C GLY A 292 17.84 13.16 10.22
N TYR A 293 16.58 12.75 10.28
CA TYR A 293 16.00 11.82 9.31
C TYR A 293 15.58 12.57 8.05
N GLU A 294 16.08 12.11 6.91
CA GLU A 294 15.84 12.70 5.58
C GLU A 294 14.95 11.82 4.69
N TYR A 295 14.53 10.66 5.19
CA TYR A 295 13.63 9.72 4.53
C TYR A 295 12.61 9.23 5.58
N LEU A 296 11.33 9.47 5.31
CA LEU A 296 10.23 9.09 6.20
C LEU A 296 9.29 8.10 5.49
N LYS A 297 9.14 6.90 6.05
CA LYS A 297 8.09 5.95 5.66
C LYS A 297 6.91 6.17 6.59
N LEU A 298 5.84 6.77 6.06
CA LEU A 298 4.59 7.04 6.78
C LEU A 298 3.61 5.91 6.48
N ASP A 299 3.33 5.08 7.47
CA ASP A 299 2.56 3.86 7.31
C ASP A 299 1.19 3.93 8.00
N PHE A 300 0.27 3.00 7.67
CA PHE A 300 -1.09 2.92 8.23
C PHE A 300 -1.89 4.24 8.10
N ILE A 301 -1.50 5.11 7.17
CA ILE A 301 -2.10 6.44 7.08
C ILE A 301 -3.50 6.45 6.45
N TYR A 302 -4.01 5.29 5.99
CA TYR A 302 -5.43 5.14 5.64
C TYR A 302 -6.36 5.57 6.79
N ALA A 303 -5.87 5.53 8.03
CA ALA A 303 -6.62 5.93 9.21
C ALA A 303 -7.22 7.34 9.07
N GLY A 304 -6.51 8.28 8.45
CA GLY A 304 -7.00 9.63 8.18
C GLY A 304 -8.15 9.72 7.18
N GLY A 305 -8.33 8.70 6.33
CA GLY A 305 -9.39 8.61 5.32
C GLY A 305 -10.57 7.71 5.70
N LEU A 306 -10.62 7.19 6.92
CA LEU A 306 -11.73 6.35 7.37
C LEU A 306 -13.03 7.14 7.50
N PRO A 307 -14.21 6.50 7.25
CA PRO A 307 -15.50 7.16 7.42
C PRO A 307 -15.78 7.39 8.91
N GLY A 308 -16.18 8.62 9.28
CA GLY A 308 -16.46 8.99 10.66
C GLY A 308 -16.78 10.47 10.81
N LYS A 309 -17.07 10.88 12.04
CA LYS A 309 -17.34 12.28 12.42
C LYS A 309 -16.03 12.96 12.80
N ARG A 310 -15.68 14.00 12.08
CA ARG A 310 -14.48 14.82 12.27
C ARG A 310 -14.80 16.10 13.03
N HIS A 311 -13.75 16.73 13.55
CA HIS A 311 -13.86 18.06 14.17
C HIS A 311 -14.35 19.09 13.12
N VAL A 312 -13.76 19.07 11.92
CA VAL A 312 -14.27 19.84 10.78
C VAL A 312 -15.03 18.88 9.88
N ASP A 313 -16.29 19.22 9.58
CA ASP A 313 -17.11 18.45 8.66
C ASP A 313 -16.58 18.61 7.23
N MET A 314 -15.90 17.58 6.75
CA MET A 314 -15.37 17.51 5.38
C MET A 314 -15.35 16.07 4.88
N PRO A 315 -15.37 15.88 3.55
CA PRO A 315 -15.24 14.58 2.92
C PRO A 315 -13.99 13.82 3.39
N ARG A 316 -14.10 12.50 3.54
CA ARG A 316 -13.06 11.69 4.20
C ARG A 316 -11.71 11.68 3.48
N GLU A 317 -11.72 11.65 2.13
CA GLU A 317 -10.48 11.68 1.35
C GLU A 317 -9.88 13.08 1.27
N ALA A 318 -10.73 14.11 1.33
CA ALA A 318 -10.26 15.50 1.47
C ALA A 318 -9.61 15.73 2.84
N ALA A 319 -10.18 15.18 3.92
CA ALA A 319 -9.59 15.22 5.27
C ALA A 319 -8.25 14.48 5.32
N TYR A 320 -8.16 13.31 4.67
CA TYR A 320 -6.89 12.58 4.52
C TYR A 320 -5.85 13.44 3.79
N ARG A 321 -6.23 14.05 2.67
CA ARG A 321 -5.33 14.89 1.88
C ARG A 321 -4.84 16.10 2.66
N HIS A 322 -5.75 16.78 3.36
CA HIS A 322 -5.42 17.86 4.30
C HIS A 322 -4.38 17.42 5.35
N THR A 323 -4.57 16.23 5.93
CA THR A 323 -3.64 15.66 6.91
C THR A 323 -2.27 15.36 6.30
N LEU A 324 -2.23 14.80 5.08
CA LEU A 324 -0.97 14.55 4.39
C LEU A 324 -0.24 15.85 3.99
N GLU A 325 -0.98 16.91 3.67
CA GLU A 325 -0.41 18.26 3.43
C GLU A 325 0.29 18.82 4.68
N ILE A 326 -0.29 18.62 5.87
CA ILE A 326 0.35 18.98 7.15
C ILE A 326 1.68 18.23 7.29
N MET A 327 1.66 16.91 7.11
CA MET A 327 2.85 16.08 7.21
C MET A 327 3.91 16.45 6.16
N ARG A 328 3.50 16.72 4.91
CA ARG A 328 4.43 17.14 3.84
C ARG A 328 5.12 18.47 4.18
N ARG A 329 4.37 19.48 4.63
CA ARG A 329 4.94 20.77 5.05
C ARG A 329 5.91 20.62 6.22
N ALA A 330 5.54 19.79 7.20
CA ALA A 330 6.38 19.54 8.38
C ALA A 330 7.69 18.81 8.02
N ALA A 331 7.63 17.90 7.05
CA ALA A 331 8.77 17.12 6.59
C ALA A 331 9.76 17.93 5.73
N GLY A 332 9.34 19.08 5.20
CA GLY A 332 10.20 19.92 4.34
C GLY A 332 10.77 19.15 3.14
N ASP A 333 12.09 19.08 3.00
CA ASP A 333 12.77 18.39 1.89
C ASP A 333 13.01 16.90 2.11
N ALA A 334 12.58 16.33 3.24
CA ALA A 334 12.70 14.90 3.48
C ALA A 334 11.90 14.11 2.43
N TYR A 335 12.45 12.98 1.98
CA TYR A 335 11.77 12.07 1.06
C TYR A 335 10.62 11.37 1.79
N LEU A 336 9.39 11.49 1.28
CA LEU A 336 8.22 10.86 1.84
C LEU A 336 7.80 9.64 1.04
N LEU A 337 7.90 8.46 1.64
CA LEU A 337 7.24 7.23 1.21
C LEU A 337 5.97 7.05 2.03
N VAL A 338 4.81 6.96 1.38
CA VAL A 338 3.54 6.64 2.05
C VAL A 338 3.18 5.17 1.84
N CYS A 339 2.71 4.51 2.90
CA CYS A 339 2.32 3.11 2.93
C CYS A 339 0.98 2.94 3.66
N GLY A 340 0.20 1.89 3.34
CA GLY A 340 -1.17 1.80 3.85
C GLY A 340 -1.96 3.08 3.56
N SER A 341 -1.80 3.67 2.39
CA SER A 341 -2.31 4.99 2.03
C SER A 341 -3.37 4.90 0.94
N PRO A 342 -4.46 5.68 1.01
CA PRO A 342 -5.35 5.89 -0.13
C PRO A 342 -4.55 6.39 -1.34
N ILE A 343 -4.70 5.72 -2.49
CA ILE A 343 -3.78 5.93 -3.63
C ILE A 343 -3.97 7.32 -4.25
N LEU A 344 -5.16 7.61 -4.80
CA LEU A 344 -5.39 8.89 -5.48
C LEU A 344 -5.22 10.11 -4.57
N PRO A 345 -5.76 10.10 -3.34
CA PRO A 345 -5.60 11.25 -2.44
C PRO A 345 -4.15 11.54 -2.03
N SER A 346 -3.21 10.61 -2.24
CA SER A 346 -1.79 10.79 -1.93
C SER A 346 -1.00 11.47 -3.06
N LEU A 347 -1.53 11.47 -4.29
CA LEU A 347 -0.82 12.01 -5.46
C LEU A 347 -0.47 13.50 -5.29
N GLY A 348 0.76 13.86 -5.69
CA GLY A 348 1.32 15.20 -5.60
C GLY A 348 1.78 15.64 -4.21
N LEU A 349 1.59 14.80 -3.16
CA LEU A 349 1.94 15.11 -1.77
C LEU A 349 3.06 14.23 -1.20
N CYS A 350 3.47 13.20 -1.92
CA CYS A 350 4.54 12.29 -1.52
C CYS A 350 5.50 12.03 -2.67
N ASP A 351 6.69 11.54 -2.36
CA ASP A 351 7.72 11.19 -3.35
C ASP A 351 7.54 9.76 -3.85
N ALA A 352 7.05 8.85 -2.98
CA ALA A 352 6.79 7.46 -3.32
C ALA A 352 5.53 6.92 -2.63
N ILE A 353 4.92 5.90 -3.25
CA ILE A 353 3.81 5.14 -2.68
C ILE A 353 4.19 3.65 -2.69
N ARG A 354 4.12 2.98 -1.52
CA ARG A 354 4.01 1.54 -1.46
C ARG A 354 2.68 1.13 -2.09
N VAL A 355 2.73 0.38 -3.18
CA VAL A 355 1.54 0.07 -3.98
C VAL A 355 1.00 -1.34 -3.82
N GLY A 356 1.68 -2.19 -3.06
CA GLY A 356 1.31 -3.58 -2.79
C GLY A 356 1.34 -3.92 -1.30
N PRO A 357 0.82 -5.11 -0.92
CA PRO A 357 1.01 -5.64 0.42
C PRO A 357 2.48 -5.96 0.67
N ASP A 358 2.83 -6.17 1.94
CA ASP A 358 4.16 -6.62 2.33
C ASP A 358 4.55 -7.90 1.61
N VAL A 359 5.81 -8.00 1.16
CA VAL A 359 6.25 -9.16 0.40
C VAL A 359 6.52 -10.37 1.29
N ALA A 360 6.94 -10.21 2.51
CA ALA A 360 7.44 -11.28 3.36
C ALA A 360 8.46 -12.20 2.63
N ASN A 361 9.27 -12.97 3.35
CA ASN A 361 10.17 -13.95 2.72
C ASN A 361 9.41 -15.26 2.41
N SER A 362 8.31 -15.15 1.63
CA SER A 362 7.48 -16.30 1.22
C SER A 362 6.72 -15.97 -0.07
N TRP A 363 6.41 -16.99 -0.87
CA TRP A 363 5.68 -16.80 -2.12
C TRP A 363 4.20 -16.50 -1.89
N ASP A 364 3.52 -17.35 -1.13
CA ASP A 364 2.09 -17.24 -0.84
C ASP A 364 1.74 -18.07 0.42
N SER A 365 0.57 -17.87 0.99
CA SER A 365 0.07 -18.60 2.15
C SER A 365 -1.25 -19.30 1.84
N ARG A 366 -1.25 -20.66 1.91
CA ARG A 366 -2.49 -21.45 1.75
C ARG A 366 -3.58 -21.03 2.77
N LEU A 367 -3.20 -20.83 4.01
CA LEU A 367 -4.15 -20.44 5.06
C LEU A 367 -4.78 -19.09 4.77
N TYR A 368 -3.97 -18.05 4.58
CA TYR A 368 -4.49 -16.70 4.42
C TYR A 368 -5.06 -16.44 3.03
N SER A 369 -4.33 -16.77 1.97
CA SER A 369 -4.76 -16.46 0.60
C SER A 369 -5.92 -17.35 0.15
N TYR A 370 -5.88 -18.66 0.43
CA TYR A 370 -6.88 -19.60 -0.06
C TYR A 370 -8.05 -19.79 0.90
N LEU A 371 -7.80 -20.16 2.16
CA LEU A 371 -8.88 -20.48 3.11
C LEU A 371 -9.55 -19.22 3.66
N LEU A 372 -8.80 -18.23 4.09
CA LEU A 372 -9.35 -16.96 4.59
C LEU A 372 -9.66 -15.96 3.47
N TYR A 373 -9.27 -16.29 2.23
CA TYR A 373 -9.49 -15.47 1.04
C TYR A 373 -8.90 -14.06 1.13
N ASN A 374 -7.78 -13.94 1.82
CA ASN A 374 -7.04 -12.70 1.95
C ASN A 374 -6.03 -12.55 0.80
N GLN A 375 -6.41 -11.82 -0.25
CA GLN A 375 -5.53 -11.59 -1.40
C GLN A 375 -4.50 -10.49 -1.18
N THR A 376 -4.51 -9.89 0.01
CA THR A 376 -3.56 -8.84 0.42
C THR A 376 -2.65 -9.33 1.55
N THR A 377 -2.67 -10.63 1.84
CA THR A 377 -1.75 -11.22 2.81
C THR A 377 -0.30 -10.99 2.37
N PRO A 378 0.63 -10.75 3.30
CA PRO A 378 2.05 -10.66 2.97
C PRO A 378 2.52 -11.86 2.15
N GLY A 379 3.28 -11.58 1.08
CA GLY A 379 3.82 -12.59 0.16
C GLY A 379 4.23 -11.99 -1.17
N VAL A 380 5.34 -12.50 -1.72
CA VAL A 380 5.94 -12.03 -2.99
C VAL A 380 4.93 -12.07 -4.14
N LYS A 381 4.12 -13.13 -4.25
CA LYS A 381 3.08 -13.28 -5.27
C LYS A 381 2.06 -12.14 -5.23
N ASN A 382 1.55 -11.82 -4.04
CA ASN A 382 0.55 -10.76 -3.86
C ASN A 382 1.17 -9.37 -4.08
N GLY A 383 2.41 -9.17 -3.67
CA GLY A 383 3.19 -7.96 -3.94
C GLY A 383 3.36 -7.72 -5.44
N ILE A 384 3.83 -8.72 -6.19
CA ILE A 384 4.00 -8.63 -7.65
C ILE A 384 2.66 -8.31 -8.32
N ARG A 385 1.59 -9.07 -8.01
CA ARG A 385 0.27 -8.89 -8.64
C ARG A 385 -0.23 -7.47 -8.49
N THR A 386 -0.25 -6.96 -7.27
CA THR A 386 -0.81 -5.63 -7.00
C THR A 386 0.05 -4.53 -7.58
N THR A 387 1.38 -4.66 -7.51
CA THR A 387 2.33 -3.69 -8.08
C THR A 387 2.21 -3.61 -9.60
N VAL A 388 2.21 -4.74 -10.32
CA VAL A 388 2.08 -4.76 -11.80
C VAL A 388 0.81 -4.07 -12.26
N ASN A 389 -0.30 -4.29 -11.55
CA ASN A 389 -1.58 -3.66 -11.86
C ASN A 389 -1.64 -2.17 -11.47
N ARG A 390 -0.64 -1.63 -10.79
CA ARG A 390 -0.50 -0.22 -10.41
C ARG A 390 0.70 0.48 -11.04
N LEU A 391 1.43 -0.18 -11.95
CA LEU A 391 2.60 0.41 -12.63
C LEU A 391 2.27 1.67 -13.44
N TRP A 392 1.01 1.87 -13.82
CA TRP A 392 0.57 3.10 -14.47
C TRP A 392 0.79 4.36 -13.60
N LEU A 393 0.93 4.20 -12.28
CA LEU A 393 1.27 5.28 -11.34
C LEU A 393 2.72 5.77 -11.49
N LYS A 394 3.61 5.02 -12.17
CA LYS A 394 5.05 5.32 -12.26
C LYS A 394 5.35 6.68 -12.89
N SER A 395 4.47 7.19 -13.74
CA SER A 395 4.60 8.54 -14.33
C SER A 395 4.19 9.65 -13.36
N LEU A 396 3.57 9.33 -12.23
CA LEU A 396 3.04 10.27 -11.24
C LEU A 396 3.89 10.32 -9.95
N VAL A 397 4.40 9.18 -9.54
CA VAL A 397 5.04 8.99 -8.23
C VAL A 397 6.00 7.80 -8.32
N HIS A 398 7.04 7.76 -7.48
CA HIS A 398 7.86 6.56 -7.39
C HIS A 398 7.03 5.40 -6.83
N VAL A 399 7.01 4.29 -7.55
CA VAL A 399 6.27 3.08 -7.18
C VAL A 399 7.17 2.17 -6.36
N ASP A 400 6.90 2.07 -5.07
CA ASP A 400 7.62 1.16 -4.17
C ASP A 400 6.94 -0.23 -4.17
N PRO A 401 7.60 -1.28 -4.71
CA PRO A 401 7.07 -2.64 -4.70
C PRO A 401 7.33 -3.40 -3.40
N ASP A 402 8.06 -2.83 -2.43
CA ASP A 402 8.70 -3.41 -1.26
C ASP A 402 10.13 -3.90 -1.54
N VAL A 403 10.67 -4.75 -0.67
CA VAL A 403 12.07 -5.18 -0.65
C VAL A 403 12.32 -6.42 -1.49
N ALA A 404 13.46 -6.45 -2.18
CA ALA A 404 13.97 -7.65 -2.84
C ALA A 404 14.86 -8.46 -1.89
N PHE A 405 14.79 -9.80 -2.02
CA PHE A 405 15.62 -10.74 -1.30
C PHE A 405 16.69 -11.33 -2.22
N PHE A 406 17.91 -11.43 -1.74
CA PHE A 406 19.07 -12.02 -2.40
C PHE A 406 19.55 -13.27 -1.68
N HIS A 407 19.45 -13.25 -0.33
CA HIS A 407 19.85 -14.38 0.48
C HIS A 407 19.01 -15.62 0.16
N GLU A 408 19.67 -16.77 0.02
CA GLU A 408 19.00 -18.03 -0.24
C GLU A 408 18.14 -18.45 0.96
N SER A 409 16.90 -18.79 0.69
CA SER A 409 15.95 -19.23 1.72
C SER A 409 15.16 -20.44 1.23
N LYS A 410 14.68 -21.25 2.19
CA LYS A 410 13.81 -22.41 1.89
C LYS A 410 12.40 -21.99 1.45
N SER A 411 12.03 -20.73 1.64
CA SER A 411 10.68 -20.22 1.44
C SER A 411 10.43 -19.63 0.04
N LEU A 412 11.51 -19.25 -0.66
CA LEU A 412 11.46 -18.71 -2.02
C LEU A 412 12.46 -19.44 -2.92
N THR A 413 12.02 -19.87 -4.10
CA THR A 413 12.94 -20.39 -5.11
C THR A 413 13.81 -19.27 -5.71
N ALA A 414 14.91 -19.61 -6.36
CA ALA A 414 15.75 -18.65 -7.07
C ALA A 414 14.95 -17.85 -8.13
N GLU A 415 14.07 -18.53 -8.87
CA GLU A 415 13.21 -17.89 -9.87
C GLU A 415 12.23 -16.90 -9.23
N GLN A 416 11.63 -17.25 -8.10
CA GLN A 416 10.71 -16.36 -7.38
C GLN A 416 11.42 -15.10 -6.84
N ARG A 417 12.65 -15.25 -6.32
CA ARG A 417 13.49 -14.10 -5.93
C ARG A 417 13.83 -13.23 -7.14
N GLN A 418 14.22 -13.86 -8.26
CA GLN A 418 14.57 -13.16 -9.50
C GLN A 418 13.37 -12.36 -10.05
N LEU A 419 12.16 -12.94 -10.06
CA LEU A 419 10.95 -12.21 -10.50
C LEU A 419 10.74 -10.93 -9.71
N PHE A 420 11.00 -10.96 -8.39
CA PHE A 420 10.85 -9.76 -7.57
C PHE A 420 11.99 -8.75 -7.76
N GLN A 421 13.23 -9.23 -7.94
CA GLN A 421 14.37 -8.39 -8.30
C GLN A 421 14.10 -7.68 -9.65
N ASP A 422 13.56 -8.39 -10.63
CA ASP A 422 13.16 -7.80 -11.91
C ASP A 422 12.04 -6.77 -11.75
N LEU A 423 11.08 -7.02 -10.85
CA LEU A 423 10.04 -6.04 -10.55
C LEU A 423 10.60 -4.74 -9.97
N THR A 424 11.62 -4.81 -9.11
CA THR A 424 12.28 -3.60 -8.57
C THR A 424 12.98 -2.79 -9.68
N GLU A 425 13.56 -3.45 -10.66
CA GLU A 425 14.12 -2.79 -11.86
C GLU A 425 13.02 -2.15 -12.71
N ILE A 426 11.90 -2.85 -12.90
CA ILE A 426 10.73 -2.33 -13.64
C ILE A 426 10.14 -1.11 -12.93
N CYS A 427 10.02 -1.14 -11.60
CA CYS A 427 9.57 0.00 -10.81
C CYS A 427 10.59 1.14 -10.79
N GLY A 428 11.88 0.84 -10.86
CA GLY A 428 12.96 1.80 -10.65
C GLY A 428 13.12 2.21 -9.18
N PHE A 429 12.60 1.37 -8.25
CA PHE A 429 12.73 1.54 -6.80
C PHE A 429 13.38 0.30 -6.21
N LYS A 430 14.54 0.47 -5.59
CA LYS A 430 15.38 -0.63 -5.09
C LYS A 430 15.46 -0.60 -3.57
N ALA A 431 14.83 -1.56 -2.93
CA ALA A 431 14.94 -1.77 -1.50
C ALA A 431 15.28 -3.23 -1.17
N SER A 432 16.09 -3.47 -0.14
CA SER A 432 16.37 -4.81 0.40
C SER A 432 16.30 -4.78 1.92
N SER A 433 15.92 -5.91 2.49
CA SER A 433 15.87 -6.10 3.95
C SER A 433 16.62 -7.36 4.38
N ASP A 434 17.46 -7.92 3.52
CA ASP A 434 18.34 -9.01 3.89
C ASP A 434 19.37 -8.53 4.93
N LEU A 435 19.72 -9.39 5.88
CA LEU A 435 20.79 -9.10 6.84
C LEU A 435 22.15 -9.11 6.11
N PRO A 436 22.88 -7.99 6.01
CA PRO A 436 24.07 -7.94 5.17
C PRO A 436 25.21 -8.86 5.61
N SER A 437 25.22 -9.27 6.86
CA SER A 437 26.20 -10.24 7.40
C SER A 437 25.91 -11.69 7.03
N SER A 438 24.70 -12.01 6.52
CA SER A 438 24.35 -13.35 6.08
C SER A 438 24.66 -13.60 4.60
N TRP A 439 24.96 -12.55 3.83
CA TRP A 439 25.29 -12.71 2.41
C TRP A 439 26.61 -13.44 2.21
N THR A 440 26.60 -14.43 1.33
CA THR A 440 27.81 -14.99 0.73
C THR A 440 28.49 -13.91 -0.14
N GLU A 441 29.76 -14.12 -0.50
CA GLU A 441 30.45 -13.19 -1.40
C GLU A 441 29.73 -13.04 -2.76
N SER A 442 29.22 -14.14 -3.30
CA SER A 442 28.45 -14.14 -4.55
C SER A 442 27.15 -13.33 -4.42
N GLU A 443 26.40 -13.49 -3.33
CA GLU A 443 25.18 -12.72 -3.08
C GLU A 443 25.50 -11.23 -2.89
N ARG A 444 26.59 -10.92 -2.20
CA ARG A 444 27.06 -9.55 -2.00
C ARG A 444 27.41 -8.86 -3.34
N GLU A 445 28.09 -9.58 -4.24
CA GLU A 445 28.37 -9.08 -5.60
C GLU A 445 27.09 -8.91 -6.44
N GLN A 446 26.11 -9.80 -6.31
CA GLN A 446 24.80 -9.65 -6.95
C GLN A 446 24.08 -8.37 -6.44
N VAL A 447 24.07 -8.14 -5.14
CA VAL A 447 23.50 -6.92 -4.53
C VAL A 447 24.24 -5.69 -5.04
N ARG A 448 25.59 -5.71 -5.09
CA ARG A 448 26.38 -4.60 -5.61
C ARG A 448 26.02 -4.30 -7.06
N ALA A 449 26.01 -5.33 -7.92
CA ALA A 449 25.66 -5.19 -9.32
C ALA A 449 24.23 -4.63 -9.49
N TRP A 450 23.28 -5.15 -8.74
CA TRP A 450 21.89 -4.68 -8.77
C TRP A 450 21.79 -3.20 -8.35
N LEU A 451 22.56 -2.75 -7.36
CA LEU A 451 22.53 -1.35 -6.91
C LEU A 451 23.24 -0.40 -7.90
N THR A 452 24.32 -0.86 -8.59
CA THR A 452 25.17 0.02 -9.40
C THR A 452 24.84 0.00 -10.89
N ASN A 453 24.26 -1.09 -11.40
CA ASN A 453 24.01 -1.30 -12.82
C ASN A 453 22.47 -1.31 -13.08
N PRO A 454 21.80 -0.16 -13.14
CA PRO A 454 20.37 -0.14 -13.41
C PRO A 454 20.10 -0.74 -14.78
N GLN A 455 19.21 -1.72 -14.82
CA GLN A 455 18.78 -2.39 -16.03
C GLN A 455 17.66 -1.58 -16.68
N GLY A 456 17.81 -1.19 -17.94
CA GLY A 456 16.71 -0.61 -18.69
C GLY A 456 15.53 -1.59 -18.76
N SER A 457 14.32 -1.09 -18.53
CA SER A 457 13.11 -1.91 -18.61
C SER A 457 12.09 -1.31 -19.56
N ALA A 458 11.38 -2.16 -20.32
CA ALA A 458 10.26 -1.74 -21.15
C ALA A 458 9.10 -2.72 -20.98
N ARG A 459 7.86 -2.20 -20.94
CA ARG A 459 6.64 -3.01 -20.87
C ARG A 459 6.26 -3.43 -22.29
N THR A 460 6.13 -4.74 -22.53
CA THR A 460 5.77 -5.32 -23.82
C THR A 460 4.38 -5.93 -23.84
N GLY A 461 3.74 -6.07 -22.68
CA GLY A 461 2.38 -6.58 -22.52
C GLY A 461 1.85 -6.31 -21.12
N ARG A 462 0.66 -6.83 -20.79
CA ARG A 462 0.04 -6.64 -19.46
C ARG A 462 0.96 -7.10 -18.34
N THR A 463 1.63 -8.25 -18.51
CA THR A 463 2.52 -8.88 -17.53
C THR A 463 3.93 -9.15 -18.07
N ALA A 464 4.17 -8.81 -19.33
CA ALA A 464 5.41 -9.06 -20.04
C ALA A 464 6.26 -7.80 -20.12
N PHE A 465 7.56 -7.96 -19.87
CA PHE A 465 8.55 -6.88 -19.84
C PHE A 465 9.87 -7.35 -20.47
N THR A 466 10.71 -6.38 -20.82
CA THR A 466 12.14 -6.61 -21.01
C THR A 466 12.90 -5.93 -19.88
N VAL A 467 13.91 -6.59 -19.30
CA VAL A 467 14.80 -6.05 -18.29
C VAL A 467 16.23 -6.38 -18.68
N GLY A 468 17.06 -5.38 -18.95
CA GLY A 468 18.43 -5.60 -19.42
C GLY A 468 18.51 -6.39 -20.72
N GLY A 469 17.53 -6.26 -21.62
CA GLY A 469 17.42 -7.03 -22.86
C GLY A 469 16.86 -8.45 -22.69
N ARG A 470 16.61 -8.91 -21.47
CA ARG A 470 16.05 -10.24 -21.15
C ARG A 470 14.52 -10.13 -21.06
N SER A 471 13.81 -11.12 -21.63
CA SER A 471 12.35 -11.23 -21.47
C SER A 471 12.00 -11.65 -20.03
N VAL A 472 11.04 -10.97 -19.43
CA VAL A 472 10.51 -11.22 -18.09
C VAL A 472 9.00 -11.34 -18.16
N ASP A 473 8.45 -12.47 -17.71
CA ASP A 473 7.02 -12.71 -17.60
C ASP A 473 6.62 -12.80 -16.13
N LEU A 474 5.78 -11.88 -15.67
CA LEU A 474 5.25 -11.82 -14.30
C LEU A 474 3.88 -12.52 -14.17
N SER A 475 3.39 -13.19 -15.24
CA SER A 475 2.11 -13.90 -15.23
C SER A 475 1.97 -14.97 -14.13
N PRO A 476 3.04 -15.66 -13.65
CA PRO A 476 2.91 -16.64 -12.56
C PRO A 476 2.39 -16.06 -11.24
N ALA A 477 2.50 -14.73 -11.06
CA ALA A 477 2.00 -14.05 -9.88
C ALA A 477 0.58 -13.46 -10.05
N MET A 478 0.00 -13.48 -11.26
CA MET A 478 -1.27 -12.78 -11.53
C MET A 478 -2.50 -13.53 -11.05
N ASP A 479 -2.45 -14.84 -10.93
CA ASP A 479 -3.60 -15.64 -10.57
C ASP A 479 -4.09 -15.34 -9.16
N LEU A 480 -5.40 -15.07 -9.05
CA LEU A 480 -6.09 -15.05 -7.78
C LEU A 480 -6.33 -16.49 -7.30
N PRO A 481 -6.26 -16.76 -5.97
CA PRO A 481 -6.55 -18.08 -5.44
C PRO A 481 -7.92 -18.59 -5.93
N PRO A 482 -8.04 -19.86 -6.33
CA PRO A 482 -9.32 -20.41 -6.76
C PRO A 482 -10.33 -20.36 -5.60
N ARG A 483 -11.63 -20.34 -5.91
CA ARG A 483 -12.67 -20.45 -4.88
C ARG A 483 -12.55 -21.80 -4.18
N PRO A 484 -12.62 -21.84 -2.83
CA PRO A 484 -12.69 -23.10 -2.10
C PRO A 484 -13.89 -23.93 -2.58
N ARG A 485 -13.70 -25.24 -2.76
CA ARG A 485 -14.75 -26.19 -3.19
C ARG A 485 -14.73 -27.42 -2.30
N GLY A 486 -15.87 -28.13 -2.21
CA GLY A 486 -15.97 -29.36 -1.45
C GLY A 486 -15.57 -29.16 0.03
N PHE A 487 -14.70 -30.03 0.53
CA PHE A 487 -14.26 -29.99 1.93
C PHE A 487 -13.59 -28.66 2.32
N ALA A 488 -12.90 -27.99 1.38
CA ALA A 488 -12.29 -26.69 1.64
C ALA A 488 -13.30 -25.58 1.99
N LEU A 489 -14.57 -25.69 1.58
CA LEU A 489 -15.63 -24.79 2.04
C LEU A 489 -15.94 -24.97 3.52
N VAL A 490 -15.97 -26.21 3.98
CA VAL A 490 -16.19 -26.54 5.40
C VAL A 490 -14.99 -26.08 6.23
N GLU A 491 -13.77 -26.40 5.77
CA GLU A 491 -12.53 -25.97 6.40
C GLU A 491 -12.49 -24.44 6.54
N ARG A 492 -12.82 -23.70 5.47
CA ARG A 492 -12.93 -22.25 5.49
C ARG A 492 -13.97 -21.73 6.47
N ALA A 493 -15.17 -22.32 6.48
CA ALA A 493 -16.25 -21.90 7.39
C ALA A 493 -15.82 -22.07 8.85
N VAL A 494 -15.21 -23.21 9.18
CA VAL A 494 -14.71 -23.52 10.53
C VAL A 494 -13.59 -22.55 10.92
N ILE A 495 -12.60 -22.36 10.05
CA ILE A 495 -11.46 -21.46 10.33
C ILE A 495 -11.94 -20.01 10.45
N SER A 496 -12.85 -19.55 9.58
CA SER A 496 -13.40 -18.19 9.65
C SER A 496 -14.17 -17.98 10.96
N TRP A 497 -15.02 -18.94 11.33
CA TRP A 497 -15.75 -18.90 12.60
C TRP A 497 -14.79 -18.89 13.80
N PHE A 498 -13.81 -19.79 13.80
CA PHE A 498 -12.82 -19.87 14.88
C PHE A 498 -11.98 -18.60 14.99
N SER A 499 -11.59 -18.02 13.85
CA SER A 499 -10.87 -16.75 13.79
C SER A 499 -11.68 -15.61 14.41
N GLU A 500 -12.98 -15.53 14.16
CA GLU A 500 -13.86 -14.54 14.78
C GLU A 500 -14.03 -14.77 16.30
N GLN A 501 -14.14 -16.02 16.73
CA GLN A 501 -14.24 -16.37 18.16
C GLN A 501 -12.94 -16.07 18.91
N LEU A 502 -11.80 -16.43 18.33
CA LEU A 502 -10.50 -16.10 18.93
C LEU A 502 -10.31 -14.60 19.08
N TRP A 503 -10.79 -13.82 18.11
CA TRP A 503 -10.77 -12.38 18.17
C TRP A 503 -11.65 -11.85 19.33
N ALA A 504 -12.90 -12.33 19.41
CA ALA A 504 -13.84 -11.95 20.48
C ALA A 504 -13.31 -12.30 21.88
N LEU A 505 -12.58 -13.40 22.01
CA LEU A 505 -11.96 -13.85 23.27
C LEU A 505 -10.59 -13.22 23.56
N LYS A 506 -10.11 -12.27 22.74
CA LYS A 506 -8.76 -11.68 22.83
C LYS A 506 -7.60 -12.71 22.73
N VAL A 507 -7.87 -13.92 22.27
CA VAL A 507 -6.86 -14.97 22.11
C VAL A 507 -5.89 -14.63 20.97
N TRP A 508 -6.34 -13.88 19.96
CA TRP A 508 -5.46 -13.33 18.92
C TRP A 508 -4.38 -12.44 19.49
N ASP A 509 -4.71 -11.64 20.51
CA ASP A 509 -3.73 -10.81 21.20
C ASP A 509 -2.61 -11.66 21.81
N TRP A 510 -2.99 -12.77 22.44
CA TRP A 510 -2.05 -13.72 23.01
C TRP A 510 -1.26 -14.47 21.91
N LEU A 511 -1.90 -14.97 20.85
CA LEU A 511 -1.25 -15.69 19.76
C LEU A 511 -0.27 -14.81 18.97
N LEU A 512 -0.61 -13.54 18.74
CA LEU A 512 0.26 -12.60 18.04
C LEU A 512 1.47 -12.16 18.92
N ARG A 513 1.29 -12.15 20.24
CA ARG A 513 2.39 -11.88 21.19
C ARG A 513 3.30 -13.10 21.41
N THR A 514 2.77 -14.31 21.27
CA THR A 514 3.47 -15.57 21.61
C THR A 514 3.96 -16.36 20.40
N GLN A 515 3.86 -15.84 19.17
CA GLN A 515 4.55 -16.49 18.06
C GLN A 515 6.05 -16.46 18.38
N PRO A 516 6.67 -17.63 18.63
CA PRO A 516 8.10 -17.66 18.78
C PRO A 516 8.68 -17.18 17.45
N GLN A 517 9.42 -16.09 17.48
CA GLN A 517 10.40 -15.85 16.44
C GLN A 517 11.24 -17.11 16.39
N LYS A 518 11.19 -17.84 15.30
CA LYS A 518 12.13 -18.92 15.08
C LYS A 518 13.51 -18.30 15.12
N ASP A 519 14.17 -18.53 16.20
CA ASP A 519 15.58 -18.21 16.40
C ASP A 519 16.35 -19.14 15.45
N GLU A 520 16.50 -18.71 14.17
CA GLU A 520 17.32 -19.42 13.17
C GLU A 520 18.82 -19.30 13.49
N SER A 521 19.18 -18.73 14.64
CA SER A 521 20.57 -18.68 15.11
C SER A 521 21.03 -19.96 15.83
N LYS A 522 20.17 -21.01 15.86
CA LYS A 522 20.51 -22.32 16.43
C LYS A 522 20.34 -23.45 15.40
N GLU A 523 21.08 -23.38 14.31
CA GLU A 523 21.59 -24.55 13.55
C GLU A 523 22.87 -24.16 12.80
#